data_94a08c3a8526a7b43d01044be4d70565
#
_entry.id   94a08c3a8526a7b43d01044be4d70565
#
_cell.length_a   1.000
_cell.length_b   1.000
_cell.length_c   1.000
_cell.angle_alpha   90.00
_cell.angle_beta   90.00
_cell.angle_gamma   90.00
#
_symmetry.space_group_name_H-M   'P 1'
#
loop_
_entity.id
_entity.type
_entity.pdbx_description
1 polymer ?
#
loop_
_entity_poly.entity_id
_entity_poly.type
_entity_poly.pdbx_seq_one_letter_code
_entity_poly.pdbx_strand_id
1 'polypeptide(L)'
;MNETATSPGSAAEAQREIAEEFAYFTEWSERYQYLIDLGRQLPPFPEASRTEAWRVHGCQSMVWLVPSGDASRMHFDAASDSAIVSGLIALVLRVYSDRPAAEIVATEPDFIQAIGLAKHLSPTRSNGLAAMLAKLKGYATAAAGSGE
;
A
#
# COMPACT_ATOMS: atom_id res chain seq x y z
N MET A 1 -22.20 -2.25 -16.80
CA MET A 1 -21.86 -2.15 -16.18
C MET A 1 -21.28 -1.27 -15.67
N ASN A 2 -21.29 -0.63 -15.54
CA ASN A 2 -20.62 0.02 -15.15
C ASN A 2 -20.28 0.24 -13.98
N GLU A 3 -20.71 -0.37 -13.32
CA GLU A 3 -20.21 -0.39 -12.14
C GLU A 3 -18.82 -0.37 -12.07
N THR A 4 -18.26 -0.79 -13.00
CA THR A 4 -16.83 -0.76 -13.08
C THR A 4 -16.29 0.64 -13.00
N ALA A 5 -17.07 1.63 -13.36
CA ALA A 5 -16.62 3.02 -13.24
C ALA A 5 -16.43 3.44 -11.79
N THR A 6 -17.22 2.88 -10.88
CA THR A 6 -17.10 3.24 -9.47
C THR A 6 -16.35 2.21 -8.67
N SER A 7 -16.21 1.02 -9.23
CA SER A 7 -15.48 -0.04 -8.58
C SER A 7 -13.99 0.17 -8.76
N PRO A 8 -13.18 -0.16 -7.77
CA PRO A 8 -11.75 0.02 -7.90
C PRO A 8 -11.09 -0.89 -8.93
N GLY A 9 -11.80 -1.80 -9.54
CA GLY A 9 -11.18 -2.75 -10.44
C GLY A 9 -10.38 -3.78 -9.67
N SER A 10 -9.39 -4.37 -10.32
CA SER A 10 -8.56 -5.39 -9.68
C SER A 10 -7.24 -4.81 -9.19
N ALA A 11 -6.56 -5.56 -8.34
CA ALA A 11 -5.24 -5.19 -7.90
C ALA A 11 -4.28 -5.10 -9.09
N ALA A 12 -4.44 -5.98 -10.07
CA ALA A 12 -3.60 -5.94 -11.28
C ALA A 12 -3.83 -4.66 -12.07
N GLU A 13 -5.08 -4.22 -12.17
CA GLU A 13 -5.38 -2.97 -12.86
C GLU A 13 -4.80 -1.78 -12.12
N ALA A 14 -4.88 -1.79 -10.79
CA ALA A 14 -4.30 -0.71 -10.00
C ALA A 14 -2.80 -0.61 -10.24
N GLN A 15 -2.11 -1.75 -10.31
CA GLN A 15 -0.67 -1.74 -10.57
C GLN A 15 -0.36 -1.18 -11.95
N ARG A 16 -1.16 -1.52 -12.93
CA ARG A 16 -0.95 -1.01 -14.29
C ARG A 16 -1.15 0.50 -14.33
N GLU A 17 -2.18 0.99 -13.64
CA GLU A 17 -2.44 2.43 -13.59
C GLU A 17 -1.31 3.17 -12.90
N ILE A 18 -0.76 2.61 -11.84
CA ILE A 18 0.37 3.21 -11.13
C ILE A 18 1.57 3.32 -12.07
N ALA A 19 1.85 2.24 -12.82
CA ALA A 19 2.97 2.27 -13.76
C ALA A 19 2.77 3.34 -14.82
N GLU A 20 1.55 3.49 -15.33
CA GLU A 20 1.24 4.50 -16.33
C GLU A 20 1.40 5.91 -15.77
N GLU A 21 0.98 6.14 -14.54
CA GLU A 21 1.11 7.44 -13.92
C GLU A 21 2.57 7.82 -13.73
N PHE A 22 3.38 6.90 -13.27
CA PHE A 22 4.80 7.19 -13.04
C PHE A 22 5.57 7.34 -14.35
N ALA A 23 5.07 6.78 -15.44
CA ALA A 23 5.72 6.95 -16.73
C ALA A 23 5.67 8.40 -17.22
N TYR A 24 4.77 9.22 -16.70
CA TYR A 24 4.74 10.64 -17.03
C TYR A 24 5.98 11.38 -16.54
N PHE A 25 6.64 10.87 -15.50
CA PHE A 25 7.75 11.57 -14.88
C PHE A 25 9.06 10.90 -15.30
N THR A 26 9.94 11.67 -15.93
CA THR A 26 11.22 11.14 -16.39
C THR A 26 12.32 11.31 -15.35
N GLU A 27 12.18 12.31 -14.47
CA GLU A 27 13.18 12.57 -13.45
C GLU A 27 12.75 12.02 -12.11
N TRP A 28 13.70 11.48 -11.35
CA TRP A 28 13.36 10.92 -10.05
C TRP A 28 12.95 11.96 -9.02
N SER A 29 13.44 13.19 -9.15
CA SER A 29 12.96 14.25 -8.29
C SER A 29 11.47 14.48 -8.46
N GLU A 30 10.98 14.37 -9.70
CA GLU A 30 9.55 14.51 -9.97
C GLU A 30 8.76 13.34 -9.41
N ARG A 31 9.31 12.12 -9.50
CA ARG A 31 8.64 10.94 -8.95
C ARG A 31 8.57 11.00 -7.43
N TYR A 32 9.63 11.48 -6.79
CA TYR A 32 9.59 11.66 -5.34
C TYR A 32 8.55 12.70 -4.94
N GLN A 33 8.46 13.80 -5.68
CA GLN A 33 7.45 14.80 -5.37
C GLN A 33 6.04 14.23 -5.54
N TYR A 34 5.85 13.42 -6.57
CA TYR A 34 4.56 12.79 -6.80
C TYR A 34 4.20 11.85 -5.65
N LEU A 35 5.18 11.07 -5.17
CA LEU A 35 4.97 10.22 -3.99
C LEU A 35 4.56 11.04 -2.78
N ILE A 36 5.24 12.13 -2.52
CA ILE A 36 4.90 12.99 -1.39
C ILE A 36 3.47 13.51 -1.53
N ASP A 37 3.10 13.92 -2.74
CA ASP A 37 1.76 14.44 -3.00
C ASP A 37 0.70 13.35 -2.78
N LEU A 38 0.97 12.12 -3.21
CA LEU A 38 0.05 11.00 -2.98
C LEU A 38 -0.10 10.74 -1.48
N GLY A 39 0.99 10.80 -0.74
CA GLY A 39 0.95 10.58 0.70
C GLY A 39 0.08 11.59 1.42
N ARG A 40 0.07 12.83 0.93
CA ARG A 40 -0.75 13.89 1.53
C ARG A 40 -2.24 13.65 1.32
N GLN A 41 -2.60 12.81 0.36
CA GLN A 41 -3.99 12.51 0.05
C GLN A 41 -4.53 11.32 0.83
N LEU A 42 -3.70 10.68 1.65
CA LEU A 42 -4.19 9.58 2.48
C LEU A 42 -5.31 10.06 3.40
N PRO A 43 -6.33 9.22 3.62
CA PRO A 43 -7.38 9.58 4.57
C PRO A 43 -6.81 9.81 5.95
N PRO A 44 -7.46 10.64 6.79
CA PRO A 44 -7.00 10.84 8.15
C PRO A 44 -6.91 9.53 8.90
N PHE A 45 -5.86 9.36 9.68
CA PHE A 45 -5.64 8.14 10.45
C PHE A 45 -5.95 8.42 11.91
N PRO A 46 -6.82 7.63 12.55
CA PRO A 46 -7.21 7.91 13.93
C PRO A 46 -6.01 7.91 14.87
N GLU A 47 -5.91 8.95 15.67
CA GLU A 47 -4.81 9.05 16.63
C GLU A 47 -4.80 7.87 17.59
N ALA A 48 -5.99 7.40 17.98
CA ALA A 48 -6.13 6.26 18.87
C ALA A 48 -5.53 4.98 18.30
N SER A 49 -5.38 4.90 16.98
CA SER A 49 -4.80 3.73 16.32
C SER A 49 -3.28 3.83 16.17
N ARG A 50 -2.67 4.94 16.54
CA ARG A 50 -1.21 5.09 16.51
C ARG A 50 -0.62 4.46 17.77
N THR A 51 -0.74 3.13 17.85
CA THR A 51 -0.32 2.38 19.02
C THR A 51 0.59 1.24 18.61
N GLU A 52 1.27 0.67 19.60
CA GLU A 52 2.17 -0.44 19.36
C GLU A 52 1.46 -1.63 18.75
N ALA A 53 0.19 -1.83 19.08
CA ALA A 53 -0.59 -2.96 18.56
C ALA A 53 -0.64 -2.94 17.03
N TRP A 54 -0.68 -1.76 16.43
CA TRP A 54 -0.81 -1.63 14.97
C TRP A 54 0.48 -1.22 14.29
N ARG A 55 1.56 -1.12 15.04
CA ARG A 55 2.82 -0.68 14.49
C ARG A 55 3.44 -1.74 13.59
N VAL A 56 3.97 -1.30 12.45
CA VAL A 56 4.75 -2.17 11.57
C VAL A 56 6.22 -2.02 11.96
N HIS A 57 6.80 -3.10 12.46
CA HIS A 57 8.20 -3.10 12.85
C HIS A 57 9.08 -3.42 11.65
N GLY A 58 10.34 -3.05 11.74
CA GLY A 58 11.29 -3.23 10.63
C GLY A 58 11.42 -2.00 9.76
N CYS A 59 10.73 -0.93 10.12
CA CYS A 59 10.84 0.36 9.45
C CYS A 59 11.58 1.33 10.32
N GLN A 60 12.42 2.17 9.72
CA GLN A 60 13.06 3.24 10.47
C GLN A 60 12.06 4.33 10.84
N SER A 61 11.17 4.66 9.92
CA SER A 61 10.06 5.59 10.19
C SER A 61 8.98 4.87 10.97
N MET A 62 8.17 5.64 11.69
CA MET A 62 6.99 5.08 12.34
C MET A 62 5.95 4.78 11.27
N VAL A 63 5.42 3.56 11.28
CA VAL A 63 4.38 3.13 10.36
C VAL A 63 3.34 2.34 11.14
N TRP A 64 2.07 2.62 10.90
CA TRP A 64 0.95 1.90 11.49
C TRP A 64 0.06 1.37 10.39
N LEU A 65 -0.53 0.18 10.59
CA LEU A 65 -1.39 -0.48 9.60
C LEU A 65 -2.52 -1.18 10.34
N VAL A 66 -3.75 -0.82 9.99
CA VAL A 66 -4.96 -1.35 10.65
C VAL A 66 -5.84 -2.01 9.61
N PRO A 67 -6.10 -3.33 9.73
CA PRO A 67 -7.05 -4.00 8.84
C PRO A 67 -8.47 -3.88 9.37
N SER A 68 -9.44 -3.91 8.47
CA SER A 68 -10.85 -3.96 8.83
C SER A 68 -11.61 -4.69 7.73
N GLY A 69 -12.89 -4.93 7.95
CA GLY A 69 -13.68 -5.69 7.00
C GLY A 69 -13.54 -7.18 7.23
N ASP A 70 -13.81 -7.96 6.18
CA ASP A 70 -13.74 -9.41 6.28
C ASP A 70 -13.06 -9.98 5.03
N ALA A 71 -13.08 -11.31 4.90
CA ALA A 71 -12.38 -11.97 3.80
C ALA A 71 -12.91 -11.59 2.43
N SER A 72 -14.18 -11.18 2.33
CA SER A 72 -14.74 -10.80 1.05
C SER A 72 -14.28 -9.41 0.62
N ARG A 73 -13.93 -8.56 1.57
CA ARG A 73 -13.44 -7.21 1.27
C ARG A 73 -12.67 -6.69 2.47
N MET A 74 -11.35 -6.66 2.35
CA MET A 74 -10.51 -6.14 3.41
C MET A 74 -10.13 -4.71 3.11
N HIS A 75 -10.25 -3.88 4.13
CA HIS A 75 -9.88 -2.47 4.05
C HIS A 75 -8.69 -2.24 4.97
N PHE A 76 -7.75 -1.42 4.53
CA PHE A 76 -6.58 -1.07 5.35
C PHE A 76 -6.50 0.44 5.50
N ASP A 77 -6.25 0.87 6.72
CA ASP A 77 -5.84 2.24 7.00
C ASP A 77 -4.38 2.20 7.42
N ALA A 78 -3.62 3.19 7.01
CA ALA A 78 -2.21 3.21 7.37
C ALA A 78 -1.70 4.63 7.41
N ALA A 79 -0.62 4.84 8.15
CA ALA A 79 -0.02 6.15 8.30
C ALA A 79 1.45 6.03 8.62
N SER A 80 2.19 7.09 8.36
CA SER A 80 3.61 7.19 8.72
C SER A 80 3.93 8.63 9.08
N ASP A 81 5.02 8.80 9.84
CA ASP A 81 5.55 10.12 10.14
C ASP A 81 6.50 10.62 9.05
N SER A 82 6.74 9.84 8.01
CA SER A 82 7.62 10.19 6.91
C SER A 82 6.80 10.52 5.66
N ALA A 83 7.13 11.64 5.01
CA ALA A 83 6.38 12.06 3.81
C ALA A 83 6.55 11.06 2.65
N ILE A 84 7.78 10.58 2.44
CA ILE A 84 8.04 9.61 1.38
C ILE A 84 7.36 8.27 1.68
N VAL A 85 7.45 7.82 2.92
CA VAL A 85 6.82 6.55 3.30
C VAL A 85 5.32 6.65 3.18
N SER A 86 4.73 7.81 3.50
CA SER A 86 3.30 8.01 3.29
C SER A 86 2.91 7.84 1.83
N GLY A 87 3.76 8.30 0.91
CA GLY A 87 3.53 8.09 -0.52
C GLY A 87 3.59 6.62 -0.90
N LEU A 88 4.57 5.88 -0.36
CA LEU A 88 4.66 4.44 -0.60
C LEU A 88 3.43 3.72 -0.05
N ILE A 89 2.97 4.14 1.13
CA ILE A 89 1.74 3.61 1.72
C ILE A 89 0.55 3.84 0.77
N ALA A 90 0.44 5.04 0.20
CA ALA A 90 -0.65 5.33 -0.71
C ALA A 90 -0.68 4.36 -1.89
N LEU A 91 0.49 4.03 -2.44
CA LEU A 91 0.57 3.06 -3.53
C LEU A 91 0.17 1.66 -3.06
N VAL A 92 0.66 1.24 -1.90
CA VAL A 92 0.34 -0.08 -1.36
C VAL A 92 -1.16 -0.21 -1.12
N LEU A 93 -1.79 0.79 -0.54
CA LEU A 93 -3.23 0.74 -0.27
C LEU A 93 -4.03 0.73 -1.57
N ARG A 94 -3.57 1.44 -2.58
CA ARG A 94 -4.24 1.47 -3.86
C ARG A 94 -4.26 0.09 -4.52
N VAL A 95 -3.21 -0.69 -4.33
CA VAL A 95 -3.14 -2.04 -4.89
C VAL A 95 -3.92 -3.04 -4.03
N TYR A 96 -3.81 -2.94 -2.72
CA TYR A 96 -4.24 -4.01 -1.83
C TYR A 96 -5.47 -3.73 -0.99
N SER A 97 -5.84 -2.46 -0.75
CA SER A 97 -6.99 -2.16 0.10
C SER A 97 -8.29 -2.32 -0.68
N ASP A 98 -9.35 -2.69 0.04
CA ASP A 98 -10.70 -2.85 -0.53
C ASP A 98 -10.74 -3.97 -1.58
N ARG A 99 -10.08 -5.09 -1.26
CA ARG A 99 -10.03 -6.28 -2.10
C ARG A 99 -10.38 -7.51 -1.29
N PRO A 100 -10.82 -8.59 -1.95
CA PRO A 100 -10.96 -9.87 -1.25
C PRO A 100 -9.61 -10.35 -0.75
N ALA A 101 -9.61 -10.99 0.42
CA ALA A 101 -8.37 -11.49 1.02
C ALA A 101 -7.61 -12.42 0.08
N ALA A 102 -8.32 -13.27 -0.66
CA ALA A 102 -7.67 -14.20 -1.59
C ALA A 102 -6.93 -13.44 -2.70
N GLU A 103 -7.50 -12.34 -3.19
CA GLU A 103 -6.82 -11.54 -4.22
C GLU A 103 -5.57 -10.88 -3.63
N ILE A 104 -5.66 -10.38 -2.41
CA ILE A 104 -4.51 -9.76 -1.75
C ILE A 104 -3.36 -10.75 -1.62
N VAL A 105 -3.67 -11.96 -1.15
CA VAL A 105 -2.65 -12.99 -0.97
C VAL A 105 -1.99 -13.36 -2.30
N ALA A 106 -2.79 -13.42 -3.37
CA ALA A 106 -2.30 -13.85 -4.67
C ALA A 106 -1.56 -12.77 -5.47
N THR A 107 -1.65 -11.51 -5.05
CA THR A 107 -1.10 -10.39 -5.83
C THR A 107 0.34 -10.10 -5.43
N GLU A 108 1.26 -10.22 -6.40
CA GLU A 108 2.65 -9.83 -6.18
C GLU A 108 2.79 -8.32 -6.37
N PRO A 109 3.69 -7.68 -5.61
CA PRO A 109 3.85 -6.22 -5.71
C PRO A 109 4.72 -5.82 -6.91
N ASP A 110 4.27 -6.15 -8.10
CA ASP A 110 5.04 -5.89 -9.33
C ASP A 110 5.25 -4.41 -9.59
N PHE A 111 4.39 -3.55 -9.04
CA PHE A 111 4.52 -2.11 -9.25
C PHE A 111 5.85 -1.58 -8.73
N ILE A 112 6.43 -2.23 -7.74
CA ILE A 112 7.71 -1.75 -7.17
C ILE A 112 8.80 -1.76 -8.24
N GLN A 113 8.88 -2.85 -9.01
CA GLN A 113 9.84 -2.91 -10.11
C GLN A 113 9.40 -2.08 -11.29
N ALA A 114 8.10 -2.08 -11.59
CA ALA A 114 7.58 -1.40 -12.76
C ALA A 114 7.89 0.09 -12.74
N ILE A 115 7.88 0.72 -11.57
CA ILE A 115 8.16 2.16 -11.47
C ILE A 115 9.59 2.44 -11.01
N GLY A 116 10.42 1.40 -10.85
CA GLY A 116 11.84 1.57 -10.56
C GLY A 116 12.16 1.84 -9.11
N LEU A 117 11.22 1.60 -8.19
CA LEU A 117 11.46 1.89 -6.78
C LEU A 117 12.60 1.06 -6.20
N ALA A 118 12.74 -0.19 -6.64
CA ALA A 118 13.76 -1.07 -6.08
C ALA A 118 15.16 -0.49 -6.22
N LYS A 119 15.40 0.29 -7.27
CA LYS A 119 16.73 0.87 -7.52
C LYS A 119 16.92 2.22 -6.87
N HIS A 120 15.84 2.87 -6.46
CA HIS A 120 15.90 4.27 -6.01
C HIS A 120 15.53 4.47 -4.55
N LEU A 121 15.12 3.41 -3.86
CA LEU A 121 14.91 3.49 -2.41
C LEU A 121 16.17 3.08 -1.69
N SER A 122 16.47 3.74 -0.58
CA SER A 122 17.55 3.31 0.29
C SER A 122 17.24 1.91 0.82
N PRO A 123 18.25 1.15 1.25
CA PRO A 123 17.98 -0.16 1.83
C PRO A 123 17.01 -0.11 3.00
N THR A 124 17.10 0.94 3.82
CA THR A 124 16.19 1.10 4.95
C THR A 124 14.75 1.23 4.51
N ARG A 125 14.50 2.05 3.46
CA ARG A 125 13.14 2.22 2.95
C ARG A 125 12.65 0.97 2.24
N SER A 126 13.53 0.28 1.51
CA SER A 126 13.15 -0.98 0.87
C SER A 126 12.76 -2.02 1.90
N ASN A 127 13.52 -2.12 3.00
CA ASN A 127 13.20 -3.05 4.07
C ASN A 127 11.88 -2.69 4.75
N GLY A 128 11.62 -1.40 4.95
CA GLY A 128 10.37 -0.94 5.53
C GLY A 128 9.17 -1.27 4.67
N LEU A 129 9.32 -1.09 3.36
CA LEU A 129 8.25 -1.42 2.42
C LEU A 129 7.98 -2.92 2.44
N ALA A 130 9.03 -3.74 2.45
CA ALA A 130 8.89 -5.19 2.52
C ALA A 130 8.21 -5.61 3.82
N ALA A 131 8.55 -4.97 4.94
CA ALA A 131 7.94 -5.29 6.23
C ALA A 131 6.46 -4.96 6.23
N MET A 132 6.08 -3.84 5.62
CA MET A 132 4.67 -3.46 5.54
C MET A 132 3.90 -4.44 4.67
N LEU A 133 4.45 -4.82 3.53
CA LEU A 133 3.79 -5.77 2.64
C LEU A 133 3.62 -7.13 3.32
N ALA A 134 4.63 -7.59 4.06
CA ALA A 134 4.56 -8.86 4.78
C ALA A 134 3.44 -8.80 5.83
N LYS A 135 3.35 -7.70 6.58
CA LYS A 135 2.33 -7.55 7.60
C LYS A 135 0.93 -7.53 6.98
N LEU A 136 0.77 -6.77 5.90
CA LEU A 136 -0.50 -6.67 5.20
C LEU A 136 -0.94 -8.03 4.67
N LYS A 137 -0.04 -8.76 4.03
CA LYS A 137 -0.37 -10.09 3.51
C LYS A 137 -0.63 -11.09 4.62
N GLY A 138 0.01 -10.91 5.78
CA GLY A 138 -0.27 -11.74 6.94
C GLY A 138 -1.71 -11.58 7.42
N TYR A 139 -2.19 -10.34 7.46
CA TYR A 139 -3.59 -10.08 7.80
C TYR A 139 -4.53 -10.73 6.80
N ALA A 140 -4.20 -10.63 5.50
CA ALA A 140 -5.05 -11.19 4.46
C ALA A 140 -5.05 -12.72 4.51
N THR A 141 -3.91 -13.34 4.77
CA THR A 141 -3.80 -14.77 4.90
C THR A 141 -4.65 -15.28 6.07
N ALA A 142 -4.58 -14.57 7.20
CA ALA A 142 -5.39 -14.94 8.37
C ALA A 142 -6.88 -14.80 8.08
N ALA A 143 -7.28 -13.74 7.41
CA ALA A 143 -8.69 -13.52 7.09
C ALA A 143 -9.20 -14.57 6.09
N ALA A 144 -8.39 -14.92 5.10
CA ALA A 144 -8.78 -15.94 4.12
C ALA A 144 -8.97 -17.30 4.80
N GLY A 145 -8.10 -17.63 5.74
CA GLY A 145 -8.22 -18.88 6.49
C GLY A 145 -9.42 -18.91 7.39
N SER A 146 -9.74 -17.80 8.04
CA SER A 146 -10.90 -17.78 8.94
C SER A 146 -12.21 -17.61 8.20
N GLY A 147 -12.18 -17.23 6.94
CA GLY A 147 -13.39 -17.03 6.16
C GLY A 147 -14.07 -18.31 5.74
N GLU A 148 -13.49 -19.45 6.05
CA GLU A 148 -14.07 -20.72 5.64
C GLU A 148 -15.17 -21.22 6.53
#